data_c4fa5f6b8d49a133fed9e692bf43e85c
#
_entry.id   c4fa5f6b8d49a133fed9e692bf43e85c
#
_cell.length_a   1.000
_cell.length_b   1.000
_cell.length_c   1.000
_cell.angle_alpha   90.00
_cell.angle_beta   90.00
_cell.angle_gamma   90.00
#
_symmetry.space_group_name_H-M   'P 1'
#
loop_
_entity.id
_entity.type
_entity.pdbx_description
1 polymer ?
#
loop_
_entity_poly.entity_id
_entity_poly.type
_entity_poly.pdbx_seq_one_letter_code
_entity_poly.pdbx_strand_id
1 'polypeptide(L)'
;AYEVVVTNTRAINDSIEDIKPVPDGTYSPKIEGADEAFTEMCYRNAKAIYGDPLPRVVQERLDYELDCIISNGYGVLYYIAHKLVKKSLDDGYLVGSRGSVGSSFAATMSEITEVNPLPPHYVCPNCKYSEFFEKGEYAGGFDLPRKDCPKCGHPLQTNGHDIPFAIFLGFEGDKVPDIDLNFSGDYQAKAHKYTEELFGRDNVFKAGTIGTIADKTAFGYVKKYAEIRDIQARNGFFEHLAKGFTNVKNTTGQHPGGIMVCPRDMDVHHFTPIQHPANKKESGVLTTHFDYHSIEGRMTKLDILGHDDPTIIRMLEDLTGIDAKTIPFDDPKTLSLFSSTEGIGLTPEQLQGDQVASLAVPECGTKFVRGMLEDSRPQTFSDLVRISGFSHGTNVWLDNA
;
A
#
# COMPACT_ATOMS: atom_id res chain seq x y z
N ALA A 1 2.49 46.75 -41.37
CA ALA A 1 2.56 45.31 -41.62
C ALA A 1 3.90 44.71 -41.16
N TYR A 2 5.03 45.26 -41.56
CA TYR A 2 6.37 44.74 -41.20
C TYR A 2 6.59 44.73 -39.68
N GLU A 3 6.22 45.80 -39.02
CA GLU A 3 6.31 45.90 -37.54
C GLU A 3 5.52 44.79 -36.84
N VAL A 4 4.31 44.55 -37.25
CA VAL A 4 3.42 43.52 -36.61
C VAL A 4 3.90 42.12 -36.94
N VAL A 5 4.28 41.84 -38.18
CA VAL A 5 4.60 40.48 -38.65
C VAL A 5 6.04 40.08 -38.36
N VAL A 6 6.98 41.03 -38.35
CA VAL A 6 8.41 40.71 -38.21
C VAL A 6 8.98 41.24 -36.90
N THR A 7 8.87 42.56 -36.66
CA THR A 7 9.53 43.17 -35.50
C THR A 7 8.96 42.65 -34.17
N ASN A 8 7.64 42.68 -34.02
CA ASN A 8 7.00 42.27 -32.78
C ASN A 8 7.10 40.74 -32.54
N THR A 9 6.98 39.96 -33.62
CA THR A 9 7.13 38.49 -33.49
C THR A 9 8.57 38.10 -33.14
N ARG A 10 9.58 38.78 -33.67
CA ARG A 10 10.97 38.59 -33.25
C ARG A 10 11.19 39.03 -31.81
N ALA A 11 10.69 40.18 -31.41
CA ALA A 11 10.80 40.64 -30.04
C ALA A 11 10.17 39.67 -29.03
N ILE A 12 9.03 39.07 -29.38
CA ILE A 12 8.41 38.00 -28.55
C ILE A 12 9.31 36.77 -28.53
N ASN A 13 9.80 36.32 -29.70
CA ASN A 13 10.70 35.16 -29.77
C ASN A 13 11.97 35.38 -28.94
N ASP A 14 12.56 36.57 -29.03
CA ASP A 14 13.79 36.89 -28.30
C ASP A 14 13.58 37.06 -26.78
N SER A 15 12.33 37.21 -26.35
CA SER A 15 11.96 37.23 -24.93
C SER A 15 11.68 35.85 -24.34
N ILE A 16 11.64 34.79 -25.17
CA ILE A 16 11.39 33.41 -24.70
C ILE A 16 12.73 32.86 -24.20
N GLU A 17 12.69 32.40 -22.96
CA GLU A 17 13.78 31.69 -22.31
C GLU A 17 13.48 30.18 -22.22
N ASP A 18 14.54 29.38 -22.19
CA ASP A 18 14.41 27.94 -21.90
C ASP A 18 14.03 27.77 -20.42
N ILE A 19 12.79 27.41 -20.19
CA ILE A 19 12.30 27.15 -18.85
C ILE A 19 11.90 25.68 -18.72
N LYS A 20 12.13 25.10 -17.53
CA LYS A 20 11.54 23.83 -17.14
C LYS A 20 10.25 24.11 -16.38
N PRO A 21 9.08 23.79 -16.94
CA PRO A 21 7.79 24.07 -16.29
C PRO A 21 7.62 23.38 -14.95
N VAL A 22 8.25 22.19 -14.78
CA VAL A 22 8.27 21.44 -13.52
C VAL A 22 9.73 21.26 -13.09
N PRO A 23 10.11 21.63 -11.87
CA PRO A 23 11.49 21.52 -11.39
C PRO A 23 11.95 20.07 -11.35
N ASP A 24 13.25 19.83 -11.58
CA ASP A 24 13.86 18.51 -11.43
C ASP A 24 14.08 18.18 -9.96
N GLY A 25 14.07 16.88 -9.63
CA GLY A 25 14.29 16.37 -8.28
C GLY A 25 13.02 15.97 -7.56
N THR A 26 13.18 15.38 -6.40
CA THR A 26 12.07 14.95 -5.52
C THR A 26 11.92 15.95 -4.38
N TYR A 27 10.70 16.39 -4.15
CA TYR A 27 10.35 17.41 -3.17
C TYR A 27 9.45 16.78 -2.11
N SER A 28 10.05 16.37 -1.00
CA SER A 28 9.34 15.82 0.15
C SER A 28 9.00 16.90 1.18
N PRO A 29 7.88 16.80 1.88
CA PRO A 29 7.57 17.67 3.00
C PRO A 29 8.65 17.53 4.08
N LYS A 30 8.96 18.62 4.77
CA LYS A 30 9.95 18.64 5.85
C LYS A 30 9.23 18.69 7.20
N ILE A 31 9.63 17.82 8.11
CA ILE A 31 9.22 17.85 9.52
C ILE A 31 10.53 17.93 10.34
N GLU A 32 10.69 19.02 11.07
CA GLU A 32 11.90 19.21 11.89
C GLU A 32 12.03 18.11 12.94
N GLY A 33 13.23 17.52 13.06
CA GLY A 33 13.51 16.43 13.99
C GLY A 33 12.87 15.08 13.62
N ALA A 34 12.35 14.91 12.40
CA ALA A 34 11.68 13.66 12.01
C ALA A 34 12.63 12.46 12.00
N ASP A 35 13.85 12.63 11.49
CA ASP A 35 14.84 11.56 11.36
C ASP A 35 15.30 11.07 12.74
N GLU A 36 15.56 12.01 13.65
CA GLU A 36 15.95 11.71 15.03
C GLU A 36 14.82 11.02 15.79
N ALA A 37 13.60 11.57 15.69
CA ALA A 37 12.43 11.01 16.34
C ALA A 37 12.07 9.61 15.83
N PHE A 38 12.20 9.39 14.53
CA PHE A 38 12.00 8.08 13.90
C PHE A 38 13.05 7.07 14.37
N THR A 39 14.33 7.45 14.34
CA THR A 39 15.44 6.60 14.77
C THR A 39 15.31 6.21 16.24
N GLU A 40 15.08 7.19 17.12
CA GLU A 40 14.89 6.96 18.55
C GLU A 40 13.70 6.02 18.82
N MET A 41 12.59 6.22 18.13
CA MET A 41 11.41 5.38 18.25
C MET A 41 11.72 3.93 17.87
N CYS A 42 12.41 3.70 16.75
CA CYS A 42 12.76 2.36 16.30
C CYS A 42 13.61 1.62 17.33
N TYR A 43 14.66 2.23 17.86
CA TYR A 43 15.48 1.61 18.90
C TYR A 43 14.74 1.41 20.21
N ARG A 44 13.93 2.36 20.64
CA ARG A 44 13.14 2.24 21.86
C ARG A 44 12.18 1.06 21.77
N ASN A 45 11.46 0.90 20.66
CA ASN A 45 10.53 -0.17 20.47
C ASN A 45 11.22 -1.53 20.30
N ALA A 46 12.36 -1.58 19.56
CA ALA A 46 13.18 -2.78 19.47
C ALA A 46 13.67 -3.24 20.86
N LYS A 47 14.19 -2.34 21.68
CA LYS A 47 14.61 -2.65 23.04
C LYS A 47 13.46 -3.08 23.95
N ALA A 48 12.28 -2.50 23.78
CA ALA A 48 11.09 -2.91 24.53
C ALA A 48 10.65 -4.35 24.21
N ILE A 49 10.88 -4.83 23.00
CA ILE A 49 10.53 -6.19 22.55
C ILE A 49 11.66 -7.17 22.86
N TYR A 50 12.89 -6.86 22.45
CA TYR A 50 14.03 -7.80 22.45
C TYR A 50 15.02 -7.62 23.60
N GLY A 51 14.88 -6.56 24.40
CA GLY A 51 15.77 -6.26 25.52
C GLY A 51 16.94 -5.33 25.16
N ASP A 52 17.71 -4.97 26.19
CA ASP A 52 18.93 -4.15 26.07
C ASP A 52 20.07 -4.89 26.77
N PRO A 53 21.16 -5.27 26.09
CA PRO A 53 21.44 -5.02 24.67
C PRO A 53 20.55 -5.81 23.71
N LEU A 54 20.39 -5.28 22.49
CA LEU A 54 19.65 -5.97 21.42
C LEU A 54 20.39 -7.24 20.98
N PRO A 55 19.66 -8.31 20.59
CA PRO A 55 20.28 -9.45 19.91
C PRO A 55 20.97 -9.00 18.63
N ARG A 56 22.09 -9.65 18.28
CA ARG A 56 22.92 -9.27 17.13
C ARG A 56 22.12 -9.17 15.82
N VAL A 57 21.27 -10.15 15.54
CA VAL A 57 20.40 -10.17 14.33
C VAL A 57 19.49 -8.96 14.25
N VAL A 58 18.90 -8.56 15.38
CA VAL A 58 18.01 -7.39 15.48
C VAL A 58 18.80 -6.09 15.29
N GLN A 59 19.96 -5.97 15.98
CA GLN A 59 20.80 -4.79 15.90
C GLN A 59 21.31 -4.55 14.47
N GLU A 60 21.96 -5.58 13.87
CA GLU A 60 22.51 -5.48 12.52
C GLU A 60 21.45 -5.14 11.47
N ARG A 61 20.26 -5.72 11.59
CA ARG A 61 19.14 -5.43 10.67
C ARG A 61 18.64 -4.00 10.83
N LEU A 62 18.45 -3.54 12.05
CA LEU A 62 17.94 -2.19 12.33
C LEU A 62 18.95 -1.11 11.92
N ASP A 63 20.23 -1.30 12.24
CA ASP A 63 21.30 -0.37 11.88
C ASP A 63 21.40 -0.21 10.37
N TYR A 64 21.39 -1.33 9.63
CA TYR A 64 21.44 -1.33 8.18
C TYR A 64 20.23 -0.60 7.55
N GLU A 65 19.01 -0.91 8.01
CA GLU A 65 17.81 -0.26 7.46
C GLU A 65 17.77 1.24 7.77
N LEU A 66 18.08 1.63 9.02
CA LEU A 66 18.09 3.04 9.40
C LEU A 66 19.15 3.82 8.65
N ASP A 67 20.35 3.26 8.43
CA ASP A 67 21.38 3.90 7.62
C ASP A 67 20.90 4.15 6.19
N CYS A 68 20.29 3.14 5.53
CA CYS A 68 19.71 3.28 4.19
C CYS A 68 18.58 4.33 4.15
N ILE A 69 17.68 4.30 5.12
CA ILE A 69 16.49 5.18 5.14
C ILE A 69 16.93 6.64 5.37
N ILE A 70 17.81 6.89 6.33
CA ILE A 70 18.22 8.26 6.71
C ILE A 70 19.18 8.85 5.67
N SER A 71 20.17 8.08 5.19
CA SER A 71 21.13 8.57 4.18
C SER A 71 20.46 8.97 2.86
N ASN A 72 19.34 8.32 2.50
CA ASN A 72 18.54 8.67 1.32
C ASN A 72 17.44 9.72 1.62
N GLY A 73 17.33 10.24 2.84
CA GLY A 73 16.35 11.26 3.20
C GLY A 73 14.90 10.76 3.29
N TYR A 74 14.70 9.47 3.52
CA TYR A 74 13.36 8.86 3.59
C TYR A 74 12.77 8.82 5.00
N GLY A 75 13.52 9.19 6.04
CA GLY A 75 13.06 9.14 7.43
C GLY A 75 11.77 9.93 7.66
N VAL A 76 11.63 11.09 7.02
CA VAL A 76 10.41 11.88 7.09
C VAL A 76 9.18 11.15 6.56
N LEU A 77 9.31 10.32 5.51
CA LEU A 77 8.19 9.55 4.93
C LEU A 77 7.72 8.48 5.91
N TYR A 78 8.65 7.76 6.53
CA TYR A 78 8.34 6.81 7.59
C TYR A 78 7.70 7.49 8.80
N TYR A 79 8.21 8.64 9.20
CA TYR A 79 7.65 9.38 10.33
C TYR A 79 6.22 9.85 10.07
N ILE A 80 5.92 10.29 8.85
CA ILE A 80 4.58 10.64 8.39
C ILE A 80 3.66 9.42 8.44
N ALA A 81 4.10 8.29 7.88
CA ALA A 81 3.33 7.04 7.89
C ALA A 81 3.02 6.60 9.33
N HIS A 82 4.01 6.62 10.22
CA HIS A 82 3.80 6.38 11.65
C HIS A 82 2.74 7.30 12.25
N LYS A 83 2.81 8.62 11.99
CA LYS A 83 1.83 9.60 12.51
C LYS A 83 0.41 9.26 12.05
N LEU A 84 0.24 8.89 10.78
CA LEU A 84 -1.05 8.53 10.21
C LEU A 84 -1.61 7.24 10.86
N VAL A 85 -0.78 6.20 10.97
CA VAL A 85 -1.17 4.94 11.60
C VAL A 85 -1.50 5.15 13.07
N LYS A 86 -0.62 5.83 13.80
CA LYS A 86 -0.81 6.13 15.24
C LYS A 86 -2.12 6.89 15.49
N LYS A 87 -2.43 7.89 14.68
CA LYS A 87 -3.68 8.64 14.80
C LYS A 87 -4.91 7.76 14.60
N SER A 88 -4.88 6.84 13.63
CA SER A 88 -5.98 5.90 13.40
C SER A 88 -6.14 4.92 14.57
N LEU A 89 -5.04 4.37 15.08
CA LEU A 89 -5.03 3.46 16.23
C LEU A 89 -5.56 4.15 17.50
N ASP A 90 -5.15 5.40 17.75
CA ASP A 90 -5.62 6.18 18.90
C ASP A 90 -7.13 6.49 18.82
N ASP A 91 -7.67 6.59 17.61
CA ASP A 91 -9.11 6.74 17.36
C ASP A 91 -9.85 5.37 17.32
N GLY A 92 -9.15 4.25 17.58
CA GLY A 92 -9.71 2.91 17.71
C GLY A 92 -9.90 2.15 16.40
N TYR A 93 -9.21 2.54 15.32
CA TYR A 93 -9.28 1.84 14.04
C TYR A 93 -7.93 1.24 13.68
N LEU A 94 -7.90 -0.05 13.39
CA LEU A 94 -6.71 -0.73 12.89
C LEU A 94 -6.32 -0.20 11.50
N VAL A 95 -5.04 -0.27 11.20
CA VAL A 95 -4.48 0.04 9.87
C VAL A 95 -3.67 -1.16 9.43
N GLY A 96 -3.96 -1.68 8.24
CA GLY A 96 -3.14 -2.69 7.59
C GLY A 96 -2.09 -2.04 6.69
N SER A 97 -0.90 -2.59 6.65
CA SER A 97 0.08 -2.24 5.62
C SER A 97 -0.15 -3.08 4.37
N ARG A 98 0.17 -2.53 3.21
CA ARG A 98 0.06 -3.21 1.92
C ARG A 98 1.38 -3.17 1.17
N GLY A 99 1.64 -4.20 0.34
CA GLY A 99 2.80 -4.24 -0.52
C GLY A 99 4.12 -4.48 0.21
N SER A 100 5.19 -3.91 -0.30
CA SER A 100 6.56 -4.24 0.10
C SER A 100 7.01 -3.63 1.44
N VAL A 101 6.24 -2.74 2.05
CA VAL A 101 6.61 -2.11 3.35
C VAL A 101 6.77 -3.14 4.48
N GLY A 102 6.08 -4.29 4.41
CA GLY A 102 6.24 -5.40 5.35
C GLY A 102 7.63 -6.05 5.34
N SER A 103 8.50 -5.71 4.39
CA SER A 103 9.91 -6.14 4.36
C SER A 103 10.86 -5.19 5.10
N SER A 104 10.36 -4.08 5.67
CA SER A 104 11.16 -3.16 6.49
C SER A 104 10.96 -3.40 7.99
N PHE A 105 12.02 -3.80 8.68
CA PHE A 105 12.01 -3.95 10.13
C PHE A 105 11.90 -2.59 10.84
N ALA A 106 12.46 -1.53 10.26
CA ALA A 106 12.26 -0.17 10.75
C ALA A 106 10.78 0.25 10.69
N ALA A 107 10.03 -0.19 9.65
CA ALA A 107 8.58 0.04 9.58
C ALA A 107 7.83 -0.73 10.66
N THR A 108 8.28 -1.95 11.02
CA THR A 108 7.72 -2.71 12.16
C THR A 108 8.01 -1.98 13.47
N MET A 109 9.24 -1.55 13.68
CA MET A 109 9.66 -0.86 14.91
C MET A 109 9.06 0.55 15.05
N SER A 110 8.60 1.15 13.95
CA SER A 110 7.86 2.41 13.96
C SER A 110 6.33 2.24 13.94
N GLU A 111 5.83 1.03 14.15
CA GLU A 111 4.39 0.72 14.22
C GLU A 111 3.62 1.01 12.92
N ILE A 112 4.32 1.13 11.78
CA ILE A 112 3.70 1.31 10.46
C ILE A 112 3.08 0.00 9.98
N THR A 113 3.73 -1.13 10.29
CA THR A 113 3.28 -2.48 9.93
C THR A 113 3.42 -3.43 11.12
N GLU A 114 2.57 -4.44 11.17
CA GLU A 114 2.67 -5.55 12.14
C GLU A 114 3.53 -6.70 11.57
N VAL A 115 3.88 -6.68 10.30
CA VAL A 115 4.73 -7.68 9.67
C VAL A 115 6.17 -7.52 10.17
N ASN A 116 6.71 -8.61 10.72
CA ASN A 116 8.11 -8.64 11.18
C ASN A 116 8.97 -9.41 10.17
N PRO A 117 9.86 -8.73 9.43
CA PRO A 117 10.66 -9.36 8.36
C PRO A 117 11.90 -10.10 8.88
N LEU A 118 12.15 -10.12 10.17
CA LEU A 118 13.25 -10.90 10.74
C LEU A 118 13.07 -12.41 10.48
N PRO A 119 14.13 -13.23 10.59
CA PRO A 119 14.01 -14.66 10.56
C PRO A 119 13.00 -15.19 11.59
N PRO A 120 12.38 -16.36 11.38
CA PRO A 120 11.52 -17.01 12.36
C PRO A 120 12.18 -17.07 13.73
N HIS A 121 11.46 -16.67 14.78
CA HIS A 121 12.04 -16.59 16.12
C HIS A 121 10.98 -16.66 17.22
N TYR A 122 11.46 -17.04 18.41
CA TYR A 122 10.77 -16.85 19.65
C TYR A 122 11.25 -15.60 20.37
N VAL A 123 10.33 -14.93 21.06
CA VAL A 123 10.66 -13.85 21.99
C VAL A 123 9.84 -13.98 23.27
N CYS A 124 10.47 -13.80 24.43
CA CYS A 124 9.78 -13.81 25.71
C CYS A 124 9.27 -12.41 26.06
N PRO A 125 7.98 -12.18 26.21
CA PRO A 125 7.46 -10.87 26.56
C PRO A 125 7.90 -10.41 27.95
N ASN A 126 8.25 -11.36 28.86
CA ASN A 126 8.65 -11.08 30.23
C ASN A 126 10.17 -10.78 30.35
N CYS A 127 11.04 -11.73 30.01
CA CYS A 127 12.48 -11.61 30.25
C CYS A 127 13.28 -11.24 28.99
N LYS A 128 12.63 -11.03 27.87
CA LYS A 128 13.23 -10.64 26.58
C LYS A 128 14.21 -11.69 26.00
N TYR A 129 14.18 -12.91 26.49
CA TYR A 129 14.90 -14.02 25.86
C TYR A 129 14.39 -14.15 24.41
N SER A 130 15.30 -14.33 23.47
CA SER A 130 14.98 -14.57 22.06
C SER A 130 15.83 -15.70 21.49
N GLU A 131 15.25 -16.44 20.53
CA GLU A 131 15.89 -17.55 19.83
C GLU A 131 15.50 -17.46 18.36
N PHE A 132 16.49 -17.24 17.50
CA PHE A 132 16.33 -17.09 16.06
C PHE A 132 16.70 -18.37 15.34
N PHE A 133 15.99 -18.69 14.25
CA PHE A 133 16.24 -19.85 13.41
C PHE A 133 16.93 -19.47 12.12
N GLU A 134 17.70 -20.41 11.55
CA GLU A 134 18.40 -20.20 10.30
C GLU A 134 17.40 -20.21 9.12
N LYS A 135 17.82 -19.58 8.01
CA LYS A 135 17.02 -19.51 6.80
C LYS A 135 16.64 -20.89 6.29
N GLY A 136 15.34 -21.13 6.10
CA GLY A 136 14.80 -22.36 5.56
C GLY A 136 14.53 -23.46 6.59
N GLU A 137 14.85 -23.27 7.86
CA GLU A 137 14.53 -24.21 8.93
C GLU A 137 13.02 -24.23 9.21
N TYR A 138 12.40 -23.06 9.21
CA TYR A 138 10.94 -22.86 9.29
C TYR A 138 10.48 -21.90 8.21
N ALA A 139 9.25 -22.10 7.74
CA ALA A 139 8.67 -21.26 6.70
C ALA A 139 8.22 -19.87 7.22
N GLY A 140 7.88 -19.78 8.50
CA GLY A 140 7.51 -18.56 9.19
C GLY A 140 7.46 -18.76 10.70
N GLY A 141 7.57 -17.67 11.45
CA GLY A 141 7.56 -17.72 12.91
C GLY A 141 6.23 -18.19 13.48
N PHE A 142 5.11 -17.93 12.80
CA PHE A 142 3.80 -18.33 13.26
C PHE A 142 3.54 -19.84 13.18
N ASP A 143 4.39 -20.59 12.46
CA ASP A 143 4.33 -22.05 12.38
C ASP A 143 5.24 -22.75 13.41
N LEU A 144 5.92 -21.98 14.25
CA LEU A 144 6.77 -22.51 15.31
C LEU A 144 5.93 -23.17 16.40
N PRO A 145 6.34 -24.37 16.92
CA PRO A 145 5.66 -25.02 18.01
C PRO A 145 5.59 -24.14 19.27
N ARG A 146 4.47 -24.18 19.98
CA ARG A 146 4.34 -23.48 21.26
C ARG A 146 5.29 -24.04 22.28
N LYS A 147 6.05 -23.19 22.97
CA LYS A 147 6.91 -23.57 24.09
C LYS A 147 7.05 -22.46 25.12
N ASP A 148 7.44 -22.84 26.33
CA ASP A 148 7.72 -21.91 27.41
C ASP A 148 9.18 -21.43 27.38
N CYS A 149 9.39 -20.24 27.90
CA CYS A 149 10.71 -19.65 28.00
C CYS A 149 11.64 -20.48 28.90
N PRO A 150 12.83 -20.90 28.41
CA PRO A 150 13.75 -21.69 29.20
C PRO A 150 14.38 -20.89 30.37
N LYS A 151 14.28 -19.55 30.35
CA LYS A 151 14.84 -18.70 31.40
C LYS A 151 13.84 -18.38 32.52
N CYS A 152 12.56 -18.18 32.19
CA CYS A 152 11.58 -17.70 33.18
C CYS A 152 10.26 -18.45 33.17
N GLY A 153 10.08 -19.47 32.32
CA GLY A 153 8.88 -20.28 32.25
C GLY A 153 7.63 -19.57 31.71
N HIS A 154 7.77 -18.35 31.18
CA HIS A 154 6.66 -17.63 30.57
C HIS A 154 6.42 -18.13 29.13
N PRO A 155 5.17 -18.23 28.64
CA PRO A 155 4.91 -18.61 27.26
C PRO A 155 5.67 -17.69 26.28
N LEU A 156 6.36 -18.28 25.32
CA LEU A 156 7.06 -17.54 24.27
C LEU A 156 6.07 -17.10 23.21
N GLN A 157 6.30 -15.88 22.72
CA GLN A 157 5.65 -15.40 21.48
C GLN A 157 6.49 -15.80 20.28
N THR A 158 5.82 -16.09 19.17
CA THR A 158 6.42 -16.48 17.90
C THR A 158 6.26 -15.35 16.88
N ASN A 159 7.28 -15.10 16.06
CA ASN A 159 7.23 -14.06 15.02
C ASN A 159 8.28 -14.32 13.93
N GLY A 160 8.27 -13.50 12.87
CA GLY A 160 9.27 -13.48 11.82
C GLY A 160 8.82 -14.17 10.53
N HIS A 161 9.08 -13.49 9.40
CA HIS A 161 8.70 -13.95 8.06
C HIS A 161 9.90 -14.14 7.11
N ASP A 162 11.13 -13.88 7.58
CA ASP A 162 12.39 -13.98 6.80
C ASP A 162 12.34 -13.23 5.46
N ILE A 163 11.96 -11.95 5.50
CA ILE A 163 11.81 -11.12 4.30
C ILE A 163 13.04 -10.21 4.13
N PRO A 164 13.73 -10.24 2.97
CA PRO A 164 14.85 -9.35 2.71
C PRO A 164 14.41 -7.88 2.54
N PHE A 165 15.15 -6.94 3.14
CA PHE A 165 14.88 -5.50 2.99
C PHE A 165 14.97 -5.00 1.56
N ALA A 166 15.80 -5.61 0.73
CA ALA A 166 15.94 -5.28 -0.69
C ALA A 166 14.62 -5.36 -1.48
N ILE A 167 13.62 -6.09 -1.00
CA ILE A 167 12.28 -6.11 -1.61
C ILE A 167 11.61 -4.73 -1.55
N PHE A 168 11.90 -3.93 -0.51
CA PHE A 168 11.30 -2.62 -0.31
C PHE A 168 12.09 -1.50 -0.99
N LEU A 169 13.36 -1.31 -0.62
CA LEU A 169 14.18 -0.20 -1.10
C LEU A 169 15.22 -0.57 -2.16
N GLY A 170 15.19 -1.78 -2.71
CA GLY A 170 16.22 -2.25 -3.63
C GLY A 170 17.49 -2.74 -2.92
N PHE A 171 18.45 -3.27 -3.70
CA PHE A 171 19.67 -3.82 -3.15
C PHE A 171 20.64 -2.73 -2.59
N GLU A 172 20.54 -1.53 -3.15
CA GLU A 172 21.37 -0.38 -2.75
C GLU A 172 20.61 0.59 -1.83
N GLY A 173 19.34 0.30 -1.52
CA GLY A 173 18.50 1.11 -0.63
C GLY A 173 18.07 2.47 -1.22
N ASP A 174 18.16 2.63 -2.52
CA ASP A 174 17.96 3.89 -3.26
C ASP A 174 16.59 4.03 -3.92
N LYS A 175 15.78 2.97 -3.93
CA LYS A 175 14.41 3.04 -4.41
C LYS A 175 13.55 3.88 -3.46
N VAL A 176 12.79 4.83 -3.99
CA VAL A 176 11.84 5.62 -3.19
C VAL A 176 10.83 4.68 -2.51
N PRO A 177 10.64 4.78 -1.18
CA PRO A 177 9.69 3.94 -0.46
C PRO A 177 8.24 4.25 -0.88
N ASP A 178 7.49 3.20 -1.18
CA ASP A 178 6.06 3.25 -1.44
C ASP A 178 5.34 2.62 -0.24
N ILE A 179 4.78 3.46 0.62
CA ILE A 179 4.15 3.04 1.88
C ILE A 179 2.64 3.12 1.70
N ASP A 180 2.05 2.00 1.29
CA ASP A 180 0.62 1.84 1.16
C ASP A 180 -0.03 1.45 2.49
N LEU A 181 -1.05 2.19 2.89
CA LEU A 181 -1.76 1.98 4.16
C LEU A 181 -3.26 1.78 3.91
N ASN A 182 -3.77 0.64 4.38
CA ASN A 182 -5.19 0.29 4.35
C ASN A 182 -5.88 0.78 5.63
N PHE A 183 -6.57 1.88 5.55
CA PHE A 183 -7.42 2.41 6.62
C PHE A 183 -8.82 1.83 6.53
N SER A 184 -9.55 1.80 7.64
CA SER A 184 -11.00 1.58 7.59
C SER A 184 -11.65 2.57 6.62
N GLY A 185 -12.56 2.11 5.76
CA GLY A 185 -13.35 2.96 4.87
C GLY A 185 -14.10 4.06 5.62
N ASP A 186 -14.57 3.77 6.84
CA ASP A 186 -15.26 4.73 7.72
C ASP A 186 -14.31 5.80 8.29
N TYR A 187 -13.01 5.48 8.38
CA TYR A 187 -11.99 6.37 8.93
C TYR A 187 -11.21 7.15 7.87
N GLN A 188 -11.19 6.69 6.62
CA GLN A 188 -10.36 7.24 5.53
C GLN A 188 -10.48 8.77 5.40
N ALA A 189 -11.70 9.31 5.49
CA ALA A 189 -11.92 10.75 5.39
C ALA A 189 -11.25 11.53 6.54
N LYS A 190 -11.20 10.96 7.76
CA LYS A 190 -10.51 11.56 8.90
C LYS A 190 -8.99 11.49 8.72
N ALA A 191 -8.47 10.37 8.20
CA ALA A 191 -7.05 10.24 7.87
C ALA A 191 -6.61 11.26 6.81
N HIS A 192 -7.41 11.48 5.75
CA HIS A 192 -7.17 12.54 4.77
C HIS A 192 -7.15 13.93 5.44
N LYS A 193 -8.10 14.22 6.32
CA LYS A 193 -8.13 15.50 7.02
C LYS A 193 -6.92 15.69 7.93
N TYR A 194 -6.43 14.62 8.55
CA TYR A 194 -5.24 14.69 9.39
C TYR A 194 -3.97 15.06 8.60
N THR A 195 -3.89 14.72 7.31
CA THR A 195 -2.78 15.23 6.46
C THR A 195 -2.82 16.76 6.32
N GLU A 196 -4.01 17.36 6.27
CA GLU A 196 -4.14 18.83 6.25
C GLU A 196 -3.66 19.46 7.56
N GLU A 197 -3.86 18.77 8.71
CA GLU A 197 -3.36 19.23 10.01
C GLU A 197 -1.82 19.13 10.08
N LEU A 198 -1.24 18.06 9.52
CA LEU A 198 0.21 17.84 9.49
C LEU A 198 0.94 18.84 8.58
N PHE A 199 0.41 19.12 7.39
CA PHE A 199 1.14 19.85 6.34
C PHE A 199 0.56 21.23 6.03
N GLY A 200 -0.65 21.53 6.48
CA GLY A 200 -1.42 22.72 6.11
C GLY A 200 -2.35 22.43 4.93
N ARG A 201 -3.55 23.02 5.01
CA ARG A 201 -4.61 22.80 4.00
C ARG A 201 -4.19 23.20 2.58
N ASP A 202 -3.38 24.25 2.46
CA ASP A 202 -2.95 24.78 1.16
C ASP A 202 -1.81 23.97 0.52
N ASN A 203 -1.30 22.96 1.24
CA ASN A 203 -0.22 22.10 0.80
C ASN A 203 -0.65 20.66 0.51
N VAL A 204 -1.94 20.33 0.68
CA VAL A 204 -2.47 18.97 0.55
C VAL A 204 -3.55 18.92 -0.51
N PHE A 205 -3.36 18.09 -1.52
CA PHE A 205 -4.26 17.96 -2.66
C PHE A 205 -4.55 16.48 -2.92
N LYS A 206 -5.76 16.16 -3.36
CA LYS A 206 -6.00 14.81 -3.86
C LYS A 206 -5.25 14.57 -5.16
N ALA A 207 -4.71 13.38 -5.35
CA ALA A 207 -4.07 12.99 -6.60
C ALA A 207 -5.09 13.00 -7.74
N GLY A 208 -4.82 13.73 -8.80
CA GLY A 208 -5.67 13.77 -9.99
C GLY A 208 -5.46 12.55 -10.86
N THR A 209 -6.52 12.11 -11.52
CA THR A 209 -6.47 11.05 -12.53
C THR A 209 -7.08 11.53 -13.84
N ILE A 210 -6.57 11.02 -14.96
CA ILE A 210 -7.12 11.28 -16.29
C ILE A 210 -7.71 9.99 -16.83
N GLY A 211 -9.04 9.95 -16.96
CA GLY A 211 -9.74 8.86 -17.62
C GLY A 211 -9.64 9.01 -19.14
N THR A 212 -9.12 8.00 -19.80
CA THR A 212 -9.00 7.94 -21.26
C THR A 212 -10.00 6.93 -21.86
N ILE A 213 -10.19 6.98 -23.17
CA ILE A 213 -11.06 6.07 -23.89
C ILE A 213 -10.29 4.77 -24.13
N ALA A 214 -10.79 3.67 -23.54
CA ALA A 214 -10.23 2.33 -23.72
C ALA A 214 -10.55 1.76 -25.11
N ASP A 215 -9.72 0.82 -25.61
CA ASP A 215 -9.85 0.21 -26.93
C ASP A 215 -11.26 -0.28 -27.27
N LYS A 216 -11.86 -1.07 -26.38
CA LYS A 216 -13.23 -1.61 -26.57
C LYS A 216 -14.27 -0.50 -26.69
N THR A 217 -14.11 0.56 -25.89
CA THR A 217 -15.03 1.72 -25.92
C THR A 217 -14.84 2.52 -27.20
N ALA A 218 -13.57 2.75 -27.61
CA ALA A 218 -13.24 3.42 -28.87
C ALA A 218 -13.85 2.69 -30.06
N PHE A 219 -13.67 1.37 -30.13
CA PHE A 219 -14.28 0.53 -31.17
C PHE A 219 -15.82 0.64 -31.17
N GLY A 220 -16.45 0.59 -29.99
CA GLY A 220 -17.91 0.75 -29.84
C GLY A 220 -18.41 2.10 -30.36
N TYR A 221 -17.68 3.19 -30.07
CA TYR A 221 -18.03 4.52 -30.58
C TYR A 221 -17.92 4.60 -32.09
N VAL A 222 -16.85 4.06 -32.68
CA VAL A 222 -16.66 4.05 -34.13
C VAL A 222 -17.73 3.22 -34.81
N LYS A 223 -18.09 2.05 -34.27
CA LYS A 223 -19.20 1.22 -34.80
C LYS A 223 -20.55 1.97 -34.75
N LYS A 224 -20.87 2.58 -33.60
CA LYS A 224 -22.10 3.35 -33.46
C LYS A 224 -22.18 4.56 -34.41
N TYR A 225 -21.03 5.24 -34.59
CA TYR A 225 -20.97 6.33 -35.57
C TYR A 225 -21.19 5.84 -37.00
N ALA A 226 -20.58 4.71 -37.37
CA ALA A 226 -20.75 4.10 -38.69
C ALA A 226 -22.21 3.68 -38.94
N GLU A 227 -22.86 3.09 -37.93
CA GLU A 227 -24.28 2.73 -37.99
C GLU A 227 -25.18 3.95 -38.21
N ILE A 228 -24.97 5.04 -37.44
CA ILE A 228 -25.76 6.29 -37.59
C ILE A 228 -25.55 6.93 -38.97
N ARG A 229 -24.39 6.74 -39.60
CA ARG A 229 -24.01 7.31 -40.89
C ARG A 229 -24.15 6.35 -42.05
N ASP A 230 -24.69 5.14 -41.84
CA ASP A 230 -24.77 4.06 -42.81
C ASP A 230 -23.45 3.77 -43.55
N ILE A 231 -22.34 3.78 -42.79
CA ILE A 231 -21.01 3.48 -43.33
C ILE A 231 -20.78 1.98 -43.30
N GLN A 232 -20.74 1.37 -44.50
CA GLN A 232 -20.43 -0.05 -44.69
C GLN A 232 -18.92 -0.23 -44.94
N ALA A 233 -18.23 -0.91 -44.00
CA ALA A 233 -16.80 -1.15 -44.12
C ALA A 233 -16.40 -2.46 -43.45
N ARG A 234 -15.18 -2.95 -43.73
CA ARG A 234 -14.59 -4.13 -43.05
C ARG A 234 -14.19 -3.79 -41.62
N ASN A 235 -14.14 -4.79 -40.74
CA ASN A 235 -13.76 -4.59 -39.34
C ASN A 235 -12.39 -3.91 -39.16
N GLY A 236 -11.38 -4.27 -40.01
CA GLY A 236 -10.07 -3.59 -39.96
C GLY A 236 -10.10 -2.09 -40.20
N PHE A 237 -11.10 -1.56 -40.96
CA PHE A 237 -11.29 -0.11 -41.06
C PHE A 237 -11.77 0.51 -39.76
N PHE A 238 -12.71 -0.14 -39.07
CA PHE A 238 -13.20 0.32 -37.78
C PHE A 238 -12.14 0.20 -36.69
N GLU A 239 -11.33 -0.86 -36.71
CA GLU A 239 -10.18 -1.01 -35.81
C GLU A 239 -9.13 0.05 -36.04
N HIS A 240 -8.83 0.40 -37.28
CA HIS A 240 -7.89 1.46 -37.62
C HIS A 240 -8.36 2.83 -37.09
N LEU A 241 -9.65 3.15 -37.30
CA LEU A 241 -10.22 4.37 -36.75
C LEU A 241 -10.24 4.36 -35.22
N ALA A 242 -10.56 3.23 -34.58
CA ALA A 242 -10.57 3.09 -33.13
C ALA A 242 -9.20 3.35 -32.52
N LYS A 243 -8.09 2.92 -33.16
CA LYS A 243 -6.73 3.20 -32.70
C LYS A 243 -6.44 4.72 -32.59
N GLY A 244 -6.95 5.54 -33.50
CA GLY A 244 -6.82 7.00 -33.42
C GLY A 244 -7.67 7.63 -32.31
N PHE A 245 -8.56 6.87 -31.71
CA PHE A 245 -9.50 7.32 -30.67
C PHE A 245 -9.15 6.78 -29.28
N THR A 246 -8.35 5.71 -29.25
CA THR A 246 -7.86 5.09 -28.01
C THR A 246 -6.90 6.04 -27.28
N ASN A 247 -6.95 6.01 -25.95
CA ASN A 247 -6.17 6.85 -25.05
C ASN A 247 -6.41 8.37 -25.14
N VAL A 248 -7.43 8.81 -25.91
CA VAL A 248 -7.85 10.21 -25.88
C VAL A 248 -8.50 10.50 -24.52
N LYS A 249 -8.11 11.65 -23.90
CA LYS A 249 -8.69 12.13 -22.66
C LYS A 249 -10.20 12.26 -22.76
N ASN A 250 -10.91 11.61 -21.84
CA ASN A 250 -12.36 11.64 -21.76
C ASN A 250 -12.84 12.42 -20.54
N THR A 251 -12.27 12.14 -19.37
CA THR A 251 -12.69 12.78 -18.11
C THR A 251 -11.50 12.98 -17.18
N THR A 252 -11.71 13.78 -16.14
CA THR A 252 -10.81 13.92 -15.02
C THR A 252 -11.46 13.35 -13.77
N GLY A 253 -10.67 12.73 -12.92
CA GLY A 253 -11.11 12.12 -11.67
C GLY A 253 -10.16 12.42 -10.52
N GLN A 254 -10.41 11.77 -9.41
CA GLN A 254 -9.53 11.75 -8.25
C GLN A 254 -9.10 10.32 -7.96
N HIS A 255 -7.86 10.14 -7.54
CA HIS A 255 -7.39 8.87 -7.00
C HIS A 255 -8.13 8.58 -5.68
N PRO A 256 -8.60 7.35 -5.42
CA PRO A 256 -9.43 7.06 -4.25
C PRO A 256 -8.69 7.21 -2.91
N GLY A 257 -7.38 6.98 -2.88
CA GLY A 257 -6.56 7.04 -1.67
C GLY A 257 -5.35 7.97 -1.76
N GLY A 258 -4.98 8.42 -2.96
CA GLY A 258 -3.77 9.21 -3.19
C GLY A 258 -3.90 10.65 -2.74
N ILE A 259 -2.96 11.09 -1.91
CA ILE A 259 -2.82 12.47 -1.45
C ILE A 259 -1.44 12.98 -1.89
N MET A 260 -1.42 14.09 -2.62
CA MET A 260 -0.19 14.78 -3.02
C MET A 260 0.12 15.87 -1.99
N VAL A 261 1.34 15.84 -1.46
CA VAL A 261 1.79 16.80 -0.45
C VAL A 261 2.86 17.71 -1.05
N CYS A 262 2.57 19.02 -1.06
CA CYS A 262 3.51 20.06 -1.47
C CYS A 262 4.33 20.53 -0.24
N PRO A 263 5.66 20.68 -0.33
CA PRO A 263 6.44 21.29 0.75
C PRO A 263 5.92 22.69 1.11
N ARG A 264 5.98 23.06 2.40
CA ARG A 264 5.45 24.36 2.88
C ARG A 264 6.17 25.57 2.32
N ASP A 265 7.41 25.42 1.87
CA ASP A 265 8.26 26.45 1.28
C ASP A 265 8.07 26.58 -0.23
N MET A 266 7.14 25.82 -0.83
CA MET A 266 6.86 25.84 -2.26
C MET A 266 5.37 26.01 -2.55
N ASP A 267 5.07 26.53 -3.74
CA ASP A 267 3.70 26.62 -4.26
C ASP A 267 3.42 25.38 -5.14
N VAL A 268 2.23 24.80 -5.00
CA VAL A 268 1.80 23.64 -5.80
C VAL A 268 1.87 23.93 -7.31
N HIS A 269 1.72 25.19 -7.73
CA HIS A 269 1.80 25.59 -9.14
C HIS A 269 3.20 25.46 -9.76
N HIS A 270 4.25 25.24 -8.95
CA HIS A 270 5.54 24.81 -9.46
C HIS A 270 5.52 23.39 -10.03
N PHE A 271 4.55 22.56 -9.63
CA PHE A 271 4.46 21.16 -10.02
C PHE A 271 3.28 20.88 -10.94
N THR A 272 2.12 21.48 -10.67
CA THR A 272 0.87 21.20 -11.39
C THR A 272 -0.15 22.32 -11.18
N PRO A 273 -0.97 22.65 -12.18
CA PRO A 273 -2.22 23.35 -11.90
C PRO A 273 -3.13 22.51 -11.02
N ILE A 274 -4.09 23.16 -10.37
CA ILE A 274 -5.13 22.49 -9.58
C ILE A 274 -6.50 22.62 -10.24
N GLN A 275 -7.39 21.66 -9.99
CA GLN A 275 -8.72 21.64 -10.58
C GLN A 275 -9.78 21.00 -9.68
N HIS A 276 -11.03 21.26 -10.00
CA HIS A 276 -12.15 20.48 -9.51
C HIS A 276 -12.38 19.27 -10.43
N PRO A 277 -12.26 18.01 -9.95
CA PRO A 277 -12.41 16.83 -10.79
C PRO A 277 -13.82 16.78 -11.42
N ALA A 278 -13.90 16.31 -12.66
CA ALA A 278 -15.14 16.26 -13.45
C ALA A 278 -15.91 17.61 -13.52
N ASN A 279 -15.21 18.74 -13.34
CA ASN A 279 -15.79 20.10 -13.30
C ASN A 279 -16.86 20.33 -12.20
N LYS A 280 -16.88 19.52 -11.15
CA LYS A 280 -17.84 19.60 -10.04
C LYS A 280 -17.33 20.55 -8.96
N LYS A 281 -17.55 21.85 -9.10
CA LYS A 281 -17.12 22.87 -8.13
C LYS A 281 -17.82 22.73 -6.77
N GLU A 282 -19.06 22.27 -6.75
CA GLU A 282 -19.89 22.12 -5.56
C GLU A 282 -19.33 21.07 -4.59
N SER A 283 -18.49 20.14 -5.05
CA SER A 283 -17.87 19.14 -4.18
C SER A 283 -16.81 19.73 -3.24
N GLY A 284 -16.27 20.91 -3.56
CA GLY A 284 -15.17 21.55 -2.81
C GLY A 284 -13.84 20.78 -2.89
N VAL A 285 -13.80 19.66 -3.63
CA VAL A 285 -12.58 18.84 -3.78
C VAL A 285 -11.64 19.51 -4.77
N LEU A 286 -10.37 19.64 -4.38
CA LEU A 286 -9.28 20.08 -5.24
C LEU A 286 -8.34 18.89 -5.52
N THR A 287 -8.00 18.71 -6.79
CA THR A 287 -7.02 17.70 -7.24
C THR A 287 -5.89 18.36 -8.02
N THR A 288 -4.77 17.67 -8.13
CA THR A 288 -3.77 18.00 -9.15
C THR A 288 -4.42 17.90 -10.53
N HIS A 289 -4.04 18.81 -11.45
CA HIS A 289 -4.55 18.77 -12.83
C HIS A 289 -3.79 17.71 -13.65
N PHE A 290 -2.47 17.66 -13.48
CA PHE A 290 -1.69 16.60 -14.10
C PHE A 290 -2.07 15.27 -13.46
N ASP A 291 -2.12 14.21 -14.26
CA ASP A 291 -2.22 12.85 -13.74
C ASP A 291 -1.05 12.58 -12.80
N TYR A 292 -1.32 11.94 -11.66
CA TYR A 292 -0.32 11.75 -10.62
C TYR A 292 0.91 10.98 -11.12
N HIS A 293 0.77 10.07 -12.08
CA HIS A 293 1.90 9.37 -12.70
C HIS A 293 2.90 10.32 -13.39
N SER A 294 2.43 11.47 -13.89
CA SER A 294 3.28 12.46 -14.56
C SER A 294 4.12 13.30 -13.60
N ILE A 295 3.73 13.35 -12.32
CA ILE A 295 4.37 14.13 -11.26
C ILE A 295 4.85 13.27 -10.09
N GLU A 296 4.65 11.95 -10.17
CA GLU A 296 5.22 10.97 -9.27
C GLU A 296 6.76 11.09 -9.29
N GLY A 297 7.39 11.02 -8.12
CA GLY A 297 8.82 11.30 -7.98
C GLY A 297 9.20 12.79 -7.95
N ARG A 298 8.25 13.73 -8.18
CA ARG A 298 8.45 15.18 -7.99
C ARG A 298 7.88 15.65 -6.66
N MET A 299 6.65 15.23 -6.35
CA MET A 299 5.96 15.49 -5.09
C MET A 299 5.74 14.19 -4.34
N THR A 300 5.73 14.26 -3.01
CA THR A 300 5.38 13.12 -2.17
C THR A 300 3.90 12.77 -2.37
N LYS A 301 3.65 11.52 -2.72
CA LYS A 301 2.33 10.89 -2.70
C LYS A 301 2.20 10.05 -1.43
N LEU A 302 1.10 10.19 -0.74
CA LEU A 302 0.70 9.34 0.38
C LEU A 302 -0.50 8.51 -0.05
N ASP A 303 -0.42 7.19 0.10
CA ASP A 303 -1.50 6.28 -0.24
C ASP A 303 -2.29 5.90 1.02
N ILE A 304 -3.41 6.60 1.22
CA ILE A 304 -4.36 6.39 2.32
C ILE A 304 -5.57 5.68 1.74
N LEU A 305 -5.48 4.36 1.66
CA LEU A 305 -6.48 3.53 1.00
C LEU A 305 -7.62 3.19 1.98
N GLY A 306 -8.87 3.34 1.52
CA GLY A 306 -10.03 2.82 2.27
C GLY A 306 -10.21 1.34 1.98
N HIS A 307 -10.28 0.52 3.03
CA HIS A 307 -10.45 -0.92 2.92
C HIS A 307 -11.54 -1.41 3.88
N ASP A 308 -12.20 -2.50 3.53
CA ASP A 308 -13.29 -3.04 4.34
C ASP A 308 -12.77 -3.83 5.55
N ASP A 309 -11.60 -4.48 5.44
CA ASP A 309 -11.07 -5.36 6.48
C ASP A 309 -10.91 -4.67 7.84
N PRO A 310 -10.28 -3.49 7.97
CA PRO A 310 -10.20 -2.82 9.26
C PRO A 310 -11.57 -2.44 9.83
N THR A 311 -12.56 -2.16 8.97
CA THR A 311 -13.94 -1.86 9.37
C THR A 311 -14.63 -3.11 9.90
N ILE A 312 -14.47 -4.26 9.22
CA ILE A 312 -15.03 -5.55 9.63
C ILE A 312 -14.39 -6.01 10.93
N ILE A 313 -13.06 -5.90 11.07
CA ILE A 313 -12.36 -6.27 12.31
C ILE A 313 -12.89 -5.43 13.47
N ARG A 314 -13.00 -4.11 13.31
CA ARG A 314 -13.56 -3.22 14.34
C ARG A 314 -14.98 -3.62 14.74
N MET A 315 -15.84 -3.92 13.78
CA MET A 315 -17.20 -4.39 14.05
C MET A 315 -17.18 -5.71 14.83
N LEU A 316 -16.31 -6.65 14.49
CA LEU A 316 -16.18 -7.91 15.21
C LEU A 316 -15.65 -7.72 16.63
N GLU A 317 -14.69 -6.83 16.84
CA GLU A 317 -14.21 -6.45 18.18
C GLU A 317 -15.35 -5.88 19.04
N ASP A 318 -16.15 -4.95 18.49
CA ASP A 318 -17.30 -4.37 19.18
C ASP A 318 -18.38 -5.40 19.53
N LEU A 319 -18.60 -6.39 18.66
CA LEU A 319 -19.61 -7.45 18.87
C LEU A 319 -19.15 -8.53 19.84
N THR A 320 -17.86 -8.87 19.84
CA THR A 320 -17.31 -10.01 20.62
C THR A 320 -16.60 -9.59 21.90
N GLY A 321 -16.14 -8.34 21.97
CA GLY A 321 -15.26 -7.85 23.05
C GLY A 321 -13.85 -8.44 23.00
N ILE A 322 -13.46 -9.07 21.88
CA ILE A 322 -12.14 -9.70 21.70
C ILE A 322 -11.27 -8.73 20.87
N ASP A 323 -10.09 -8.41 21.42
CA ASP A 323 -9.06 -7.67 20.68
C ASP A 323 -8.46 -8.59 19.59
N ALA A 324 -8.58 -8.21 18.33
CA ALA A 324 -8.10 -8.98 17.18
C ALA A 324 -6.61 -9.29 17.25
N LYS A 325 -5.80 -8.42 17.85
CA LYS A 325 -4.35 -8.61 18.03
C LYS A 325 -3.98 -9.76 18.98
N THR A 326 -4.93 -10.20 19.78
CA THR A 326 -4.74 -11.31 20.72
C THR A 326 -5.08 -12.69 20.13
N ILE A 327 -5.64 -12.73 18.92
CA ILE A 327 -6.05 -13.97 18.26
C ILE A 327 -4.81 -14.67 17.69
N PRO A 328 -4.56 -15.95 18.07
CA PRO A 328 -3.42 -16.68 17.55
C PRO A 328 -3.64 -17.13 16.10
N PHE A 329 -2.59 -17.06 15.27
CA PHE A 329 -2.64 -17.51 13.87
C PHE A 329 -2.43 -19.02 13.67
N ASP A 330 -2.13 -19.76 14.72
CA ASP A 330 -1.85 -21.19 14.72
C ASP A 330 -3.03 -22.07 15.17
N ASP A 331 -4.27 -21.51 15.25
CA ASP A 331 -5.44 -22.29 15.64
C ASP A 331 -5.84 -23.30 14.56
N PRO A 332 -5.75 -24.64 14.85
CA PRO A 332 -5.96 -25.66 13.83
C PRO A 332 -7.39 -25.67 13.27
N LYS A 333 -8.39 -25.29 14.08
CA LYS A 333 -9.78 -25.26 13.66
C LYS A 333 -10.01 -24.11 12.67
N THR A 334 -9.43 -22.93 12.93
CA THR A 334 -9.47 -21.79 12.02
C THR A 334 -8.72 -22.09 10.73
N LEU A 335 -7.52 -22.66 10.81
CA LEU A 335 -6.75 -23.05 9.62
C LEU A 335 -7.48 -24.06 8.75
N SER A 336 -8.25 -25.01 9.36
CA SER A 336 -9.01 -26.01 8.61
C SER A 336 -10.08 -25.41 7.69
N LEU A 337 -10.53 -24.15 7.91
CA LEU A 337 -11.52 -23.48 7.07
C LEU A 337 -11.00 -23.22 5.65
N PHE A 338 -9.69 -23.17 5.48
CA PHE A 338 -9.03 -22.93 4.19
C PHE A 338 -8.74 -24.23 3.43
N SER A 339 -9.00 -25.39 4.02
CA SER A 339 -8.79 -26.71 3.39
C SER A 339 -10.00 -27.64 3.47
N SER A 340 -11.02 -27.31 4.29
CA SER A 340 -12.25 -28.08 4.43
C SER A 340 -13.42 -27.25 4.94
N THR A 341 -14.62 -27.84 4.98
CA THR A 341 -15.83 -27.23 5.54
C THR A 341 -16.14 -27.71 6.96
N GLU A 342 -15.40 -28.69 7.46
CA GLU A 342 -15.66 -29.35 8.74
C GLU A 342 -15.55 -28.40 9.93
N GLY A 343 -14.65 -27.43 9.88
CA GLY A 343 -14.42 -26.45 10.96
C GLY A 343 -15.66 -25.64 11.34
N ILE A 344 -16.58 -25.42 10.40
CA ILE A 344 -17.88 -24.75 10.64
C ILE A 344 -19.06 -25.72 10.73
N GLY A 345 -18.82 -27.04 10.63
CA GLY A 345 -19.85 -28.05 10.71
C GLY A 345 -20.85 -28.07 9.55
N LEU A 346 -20.45 -27.54 8.38
CA LEU A 346 -21.25 -27.57 7.16
C LEU A 346 -20.69 -28.58 6.15
N THR A 347 -21.57 -29.10 5.28
CA THR A 347 -21.15 -29.96 4.19
C THR A 347 -20.94 -29.15 2.91
N PRO A 348 -20.16 -29.65 1.93
CA PRO A 348 -20.01 -28.99 0.63
C PRO A 348 -21.34 -28.73 -0.08
N GLU A 349 -22.34 -29.62 0.06
CA GLU A 349 -23.66 -29.44 -0.54
C GLU A 349 -24.38 -28.22 0.06
N GLN A 350 -24.22 -27.96 1.37
CA GLN A 350 -24.79 -26.80 2.05
C GLN A 350 -24.10 -25.49 1.62
N LEU A 351 -22.85 -25.59 1.15
CA LEU A 351 -22.06 -24.49 0.62
C LEU A 351 -22.06 -24.43 -0.92
N GLN A 352 -23.09 -24.98 -1.57
CA GLN A 352 -23.26 -24.95 -3.03
C GLN A 352 -22.13 -25.63 -3.82
N GLY A 353 -21.45 -26.60 -3.20
CA GLY A 353 -20.36 -27.38 -3.79
C GLY A 353 -18.96 -26.92 -3.41
N ASP A 354 -18.80 -25.80 -2.69
CA ASP A 354 -17.50 -25.35 -2.19
C ASP A 354 -16.89 -26.35 -1.21
N GLN A 355 -15.63 -26.70 -1.40
CA GLN A 355 -14.90 -27.65 -0.55
C GLN A 355 -14.18 -26.97 0.63
N VAL A 356 -14.12 -25.64 0.64
CA VAL A 356 -13.49 -24.81 1.66
C VAL A 356 -14.49 -23.82 2.25
N ALA A 357 -14.29 -23.43 3.50
CA ALA A 357 -15.20 -22.56 4.24
C ALA A 357 -14.80 -21.06 4.22
N SER A 358 -13.97 -20.64 3.26
CA SER A 358 -13.41 -19.29 3.22
C SER A 358 -14.30 -18.23 2.53
N LEU A 359 -15.54 -18.56 2.13
CA LEU A 359 -16.43 -17.67 1.37
C LEU A 359 -16.60 -16.27 2.00
N ALA A 360 -16.72 -16.19 3.32
CA ALA A 360 -16.89 -14.93 4.04
C ALA A 360 -15.58 -14.29 4.50
N VAL A 361 -14.43 -14.90 4.19
CA VAL A 361 -13.12 -14.35 4.53
C VAL A 361 -12.70 -13.37 3.43
N PRO A 362 -12.42 -12.10 3.77
CA PRO A 362 -11.96 -11.12 2.77
C PRO A 362 -10.77 -11.64 1.96
N GLU A 363 -10.74 -11.28 0.70
CA GLU A 363 -9.77 -11.73 -0.32
C GLU A 363 -9.74 -13.25 -0.61
N CYS A 364 -10.02 -14.11 0.37
CA CYS A 364 -10.10 -15.57 0.23
C CYS A 364 -11.47 -16.09 -0.25
N GLY A 365 -12.49 -15.23 -0.29
CA GLY A 365 -13.87 -15.59 -0.64
C GLY A 365 -14.18 -15.60 -2.13
N THR A 366 -13.28 -15.15 -3.00
CA THR A 366 -13.52 -15.17 -4.46
C THR A 366 -13.48 -16.59 -5.00
N LYS A 367 -14.23 -16.89 -6.06
CA LYS A 367 -14.25 -18.21 -6.69
C LYS A 367 -12.84 -18.66 -7.11
N PHE A 368 -12.02 -17.72 -7.59
CA PHE A 368 -10.65 -18.00 -8.01
C PHE A 368 -9.78 -18.46 -6.82
N VAL A 369 -9.80 -17.69 -5.73
CA VAL A 369 -8.97 -18.02 -4.55
C VAL A 369 -9.48 -19.27 -3.83
N ARG A 370 -10.81 -19.49 -3.75
CA ARG A 370 -11.33 -20.75 -3.22
C ARG A 370 -10.86 -21.96 -4.02
N GLY A 371 -10.81 -21.87 -5.37
CA GLY A 371 -10.21 -22.90 -6.21
C GLY A 371 -8.73 -23.14 -5.89
N MET A 372 -7.93 -22.09 -5.69
CA MET A 372 -6.52 -22.22 -5.26
C MET A 372 -6.40 -22.96 -3.91
N LEU A 373 -7.27 -22.65 -2.96
CA LEU A 373 -7.30 -23.27 -1.63
C LEU A 373 -7.72 -24.76 -1.71
N GLU A 374 -8.69 -25.08 -2.58
CA GLU A 374 -9.11 -26.47 -2.84
C GLU A 374 -7.96 -27.31 -3.42
N ASP A 375 -7.18 -26.74 -4.36
CA ASP A 375 -6.06 -27.40 -5.00
C ASP A 375 -4.87 -27.57 -4.05
N SER A 376 -4.53 -26.52 -3.30
CA SER A 376 -3.31 -26.49 -2.46
C SER A 376 -3.49 -27.07 -1.05
N ARG A 377 -4.71 -27.05 -0.49
CA ARG A 377 -5.06 -27.54 0.86
C ARG A 377 -4.09 -27.10 1.95
N PRO A 378 -3.95 -25.78 2.21
CA PRO A 378 -2.98 -25.26 3.16
C PRO A 378 -3.18 -25.85 4.57
N GLN A 379 -2.06 -26.09 5.26
CA GLN A 379 -2.04 -26.65 6.60
C GLN A 379 -1.46 -25.66 7.62
N THR A 380 -0.72 -24.66 7.16
CA THR A 380 -0.01 -23.70 8.00
C THR A 380 -0.38 -22.27 7.65
N PHE A 381 -0.10 -21.34 8.55
CA PHE A 381 -0.28 -19.92 8.27
C PHE A 381 0.65 -19.46 7.14
N SER A 382 1.88 -19.96 7.08
CA SER A 382 2.82 -19.65 5.99
C SER A 382 2.33 -20.13 4.63
N ASP A 383 1.59 -21.25 4.55
CA ASP A 383 0.96 -21.66 3.29
C ASP A 383 -0.11 -20.66 2.84
N LEU A 384 -0.92 -20.14 3.77
CA LEU A 384 -1.91 -19.10 3.46
C LEU A 384 -1.25 -17.83 2.95
N VAL A 385 -0.14 -17.40 3.57
CA VAL A 385 0.63 -16.22 3.12
C VAL A 385 1.13 -16.40 1.68
N ARG A 386 1.64 -17.60 1.33
CA ARG A 386 2.10 -17.92 -0.03
C ARG A 386 0.95 -17.92 -1.04
N ILE A 387 -0.18 -18.55 -0.70
CA ILE A 387 -1.37 -18.60 -1.56
C ILE A 387 -1.92 -17.18 -1.78
N SER A 388 -1.98 -16.36 -0.73
CA SER A 388 -2.34 -14.96 -0.85
C SER A 388 -1.41 -14.21 -1.82
N GLY A 389 -0.09 -14.45 -1.73
CA GLY A 389 0.88 -13.91 -2.69
C GLY A 389 0.60 -14.33 -4.13
N PHE A 390 0.30 -15.61 -4.37
CA PHE A 390 -0.02 -16.14 -5.70
C PHE A 390 -1.37 -15.66 -6.24
N SER A 391 -2.29 -15.23 -5.39
CA SER A 391 -3.58 -14.69 -5.82
C SER A 391 -3.47 -13.26 -6.38
N HIS A 392 -2.37 -12.56 -6.11
CA HIS A 392 -2.09 -11.23 -6.58
C HIS A 392 -1.20 -11.26 -7.83
N GLY A 393 -1.59 -10.49 -8.83
CA GLY A 393 -0.90 -10.44 -10.12
C GLY A 393 -1.59 -11.26 -11.22
N THR A 394 -1.31 -10.89 -12.47
CA THR A 394 -1.91 -11.51 -13.65
C THR A 394 -1.24 -12.85 -13.95
N ASN A 395 -2.02 -13.92 -13.97
CA ASN A 395 -1.57 -15.28 -14.36
C ASN A 395 -0.43 -15.86 -13.52
N VAL A 396 -0.29 -15.47 -12.26
CA VAL A 396 0.75 -16.02 -11.39
C VAL A 396 0.43 -17.45 -11.01
N TRP A 397 -0.82 -17.76 -10.68
CA TRP A 397 -1.28 -19.11 -10.35
C TRP A 397 -1.52 -19.97 -11.60
N LEU A 398 -2.26 -19.41 -12.59
CA LEU A 398 -2.62 -20.13 -13.80
C LEU A 398 -1.38 -20.41 -14.64
N ASP A 399 -1.19 -21.68 -15.03
CA ASP A 399 -0.10 -22.19 -15.88
C ASP A 399 1.31 -22.12 -15.25
N ASN A 400 1.47 -21.71 -14.00
CA ASN A 400 2.78 -21.56 -13.34
C ASN A 400 2.90 -22.25 -11.97
N ALA A 401 1.83 -22.78 -11.42
CA ALA A 401 1.81 -23.46 -10.12
C ALA A 401 1.28 -24.90 -10.23
#